data_4c12979c885684680470080e9f5f5398
#
_entry.id   4c12979c885684680470080e9f5f5398
#
_cell.length_a   1.000
_cell.length_b   1.000
_cell.length_c   1.000
_cell.angle_alpha   90.00
_cell.angle_beta   90.00
_cell.angle_gamma   90.00
#
_symmetry.space_group_name_H-M   'P 1'
#
loop_
_entity.id
_entity.type
_entity.pdbx_description
1 polymer ?
#
loop_
_entity_poly.entity_id
_entity_poly.type
_entity_poly.pdbx_seq_one_letter_code
_entity_poly.pdbx_strand_id
1 'polypeptide(L)'
;MRSVQYPQIYFVLATALLCATGCDKKKQDSSPVSTPIDSAIAILPHFIGTEYIELDQISRISKFRSSEGHDYHDDFEQCRSMKHYFQPKSSVDWSGIKLVAPVSGTVSRMFEEWAGTQVQIQSKKYPSIFFIIFHIHLAAPLRVGDTLTEGQLLGTHIGTQTMSDMAVGVSTDNKWKLVSYFDVLSDSLFQRYQTRGVAARSDMIVTKEARDADTLKCAGGSFLGSGAIENWVVLK
;
A
#
# COMPACT_ATOMS: atom_id res chain seq x y z
N MET A 1 -56.24 5.78 -6.36
CA MET A 1 -56.68 4.41 -6.63
C MET A 1 -57.00 4.27 -8.08
N ARG A 2 -56.15 3.68 -8.87
CA ARG A 2 -56.43 3.09 -10.18
C ARG A 2 -55.35 2.04 -10.46
N SER A 3 -55.78 0.78 -10.41
CA SER A 3 -55.00 -0.43 -10.74
C SER A 3 -54.86 -0.55 -12.24
N VAL A 4 -53.65 -0.84 -12.71
CA VAL A 4 -53.43 -1.21 -14.12
C VAL A 4 -53.01 -2.69 -14.13
N GLN A 5 -53.88 -3.49 -14.76
CA GLN A 5 -53.65 -4.91 -15.04
C GLN A 5 -52.85 -5.05 -16.35
N TYR A 6 -51.89 -5.96 -16.37
CA TYR A 6 -51.18 -6.40 -17.58
C TYR A 6 -51.74 -7.76 -18.03
N PRO A 7 -51.92 -8.02 -19.32
CA PRO A 7 -52.42 -9.30 -19.84
C PRO A 7 -51.27 -10.30 -20.00
N GLN A 8 -51.57 -11.53 -19.62
CA GLN A 8 -50.74 -12.72 -19.88
C GLN A 8 -50.92 -13.15 -21.35
N ILE A 9 -49.83 -13.38 -22.04
CA ILE A 9 -49.77 -14.01 -23.35
C ILE A 9 -49.20 -15.42 -23.21
N TYR A 10 -50.05 -16.40 -23.47
CA TYR A 10 -49.66 -17.81 -23.61
C TYR A 10 -49.15 -18.05 -25.06
N PHE A 11 -48.01 -18.65 -25.24
CA PHE A 11 -47.59 -19.24 -26.51
C PHE A 11 -47.39 -20.75 -26.37
N VAL A 12 -48.00 -21.41 -27.35
CA VAL A 12 -48.21 -22.86 -27.40
C VAL A 12 -46.97 -23.55 -28.00
N LEU A 13 -46.70 -24.76 -27.52
CA LEU A 13 -45.69 -25.73 -27.99
C LEU A 13 -45.86 -26.09 -29.47
N ALA A 14 -44.74 -26.29 -30.14
CA ALA A 14 -44.63 -27.19 -31.25
C ALA A 14 -43.34 -28.01 -31.15
N THR A 15 -43.51 -29.32 -30.91
CA THR A 15 -42.48 -30.34 -30.91
C THR A 15 -42.11 -30.72 -32.38
N ALA A 16 -40.83 -30.74 -32.67
CA ALA A 16 -40.30 -31.45 -33.84
C ALA A 16 -39.05 -32.26 -33.40
N LEU A 17 -39.21 -33.55 -33.47
CA LEU A 17 -38.23 -34.60 -33.22
C LEU A 17 -37.44 -34.85 -34.51
N LEU A 18 -36.13 -34.66 -34.52
CA LEU A 18 -35.25 -35.18 -35.56
C LEU A 18 -33.97 -35.74 -34.95
N CYS A 19 -33.86 -37.05 -35.01
CA CYS A 19 -32.61 -37.77 -34.76
C CYS A 19 -31.63 -37.55 -35.91
N ALA A 20 -30.40 -37.15 -35.59
CA ALA A 20 -29.24 -37.39 -36.46
C ALA A 20 -28.04 -37.73 -35.59
N THR A 21 -27.55 -38.92 -35.74
CA THR A 21 -26.30 -39.48 -35.20
C THR A 21 -25.11 -38.79 -35.84
N GLY A 22 -24.15 -38.31 -35.03
CA GLY A 22 -22.91 -37.69 -35.54
C GLY A 22 -21.87 -37.53 -34.48
N CYS A 23 -20.90 -38.41 -34.45
CA CYS A 23 -19.52 -38.39 -33.97
C CYS A 23 -19.13 -37.36 -32.88
N ASP A 24 -18.84 -37.88 -31.70
CA ASP A 24 -18.05 -37.25 -30.66
C ASP A 24 -16.66 -36.80 -31.12
N LYS A 25 -16.46 -35.49 -31.23
CA LYS A 25 -15.16 -34.86 -31.04
C LYS A 25 -15.19 -34.18 -29.70
N LYS A 26 -14.56 -34.79 -28.67
CA LYS A 26 -14.23 -34.13 -27.41
C LYS A 26 -13.47 -32.84 -27.72
N LYS A 27 -14.14 -31.70 -27.69
CA LYS A 27 -13.50 -30.42 -27.49
C LYS A 27 -12.95 -30.44 -26.07
N GLN A 28 -11.63 -30.43 -25.98
CA GLN A 28 -10.90 -30.21 -24.78
C GLN A 28 -11.18 -28.72 -24.38
N ASP A 29 -12.05 -28.57 -23.40
CA ASP A 29 -12.37 -27.28 -22.78
C ASP A 29 -11.12 -26.86 -22.00
N SER A 30 -10.26 -26.05 -22.66
CA SER A 30 -9.18 -25.36 -21.99
C SER A 30 -9.80 -24.13 -21.29
N SER A 31 -10.42 -24.36 -20.14
CA SER A 31 -10.65 -23.29 -19.19
C SER A 31 -9.30 -22.64 -18.89
N PRO A 32 -9.18 -21.30 -18.98
CA PRO A 32 -7.95 -20.65 -18.58
C PRO A 32 -7.71 -20.98 -17.11
N VAL A 33 -6.60 -21.66 -16.85
CA VAL A 33 -6.09 -21.82 -15.48
C VAL A 33 -5.92 -20.41 -14.94
N SER A 34 -6.79 -20.03 -14.02
CA SER A 34 -6.62 -18.80 -13.26
C SER A 34 -5.34 -18.97 -12.44
N THR A 35 -4.25 -18.39 -12.91
CA THR A 35 -3.04 -18.22 -12.09
C THR A 35 -3.45 -17.51 -10.80
N PRO A 36 -3.04 -18.00 -9.63
CA PRO A 36 -3.34 -17.33 -8.36
C PRO A 36 -2.84 -15.89 -8.41
N ILE A 37 -3.65 -14.96 -7.94
CA ILE A 37 -3.39 -13.50 -7.92
C ILE A 37 -2.05 -13.16 -7.24
N ASP A 38 -1.54 -14.00 -6.36
CA ASP A 38 -0.21 -13.87 -5.74
C ASP A 38 0.96 -13.87 -6.75
N SER A 39 0.82 -14.48 -7.92
CA SER A 39 1.89 -14.49 -8.93
C SER A 39 1.97 -13.21 -9.76
N ALA A 40 0.90 -12.40 -9.81
CA ALA A 40 0.91 -11.12 -10.54
C ALA A 40 1.64 -9.99 -9.80
N ILE A 41 1.88 -10.14 -8.48
CA ILE A 41 2.65 -9.19 -7.65
C ILE A 41 4.09 -9.70 -7.44
N ALA A 42 4.46 -10.81 -8.04
CA ALA A 42 5.73 -11.50 -7.79
C ALA A 42 6.99 -10.69 -8.14
N ILE A 43 6.88 -9.59 -8.89
CA ILE A 43 8.01 -8.70 -9.17
C ILE A 43 7.50 -7.26 -9.18
N LEU A 44 7.58 -6.61 -8.00
CA LEU A 44 7.37 -5.16 -7.93
C LEU A 44 8.55 -4.45 -8.63
N PRO A 45 8.27 -3.39 -9.43
CA PRO A 45 9.34 -2.64 -10.05
C PRO A 45 10.11 -1.82 -9.00
N HIS A 46 11.43 -1.85 -9.04
CA HIS A 46 12.30 -0.95 -8.29
C HIS A 46 12.43 0.38 -9.04
N PHE A 47 11.60 1.36 -8.74
CA PHE A 47 11.50 2.56 -9.57
C PHE A 47 11.57 3.90 -8.84
N ILE A 48 11.51 3.90 -7.51
CA ILE A 48 11.60 5.12 -6.70
C ILE A 48 13.03 5.60 -6.68
N GLY A 49 13.27 6.78 -7.24
CA GLY A 49 14.60 7.41 -7.28
C GLY A 49 14.80 8.50 -6.21
N THR A 50 13.71 8.98 -5.62
CA THR A 50 13.72 10.10 -4.68
C THR A 50 13.21 9.67 -3.31
N GLU A 51 13.98 10.01 -2.27
CA GLU A 51 13.57 9.84 -0.87
C GLU A 51 12.43 10.78 -0.54
N TYR A 52 11.38 10.30 0.14
CA TYR A 52 10.25 11.15 0.51
C TYR A 52 10.52 12.05 1.72
N ILE A 53 11.56 11.74 2.50
CA ILE A 53 11.95 12.43 3.72
C ILE A 53 13.47 12.65 3.75
N GLU A 54 13.95 13.66 4.45
CA GLU A 54 15.38 13.92 4.64
C GLU A 54 16.02 12.78 5.46
N LEU A 55 16.49 11.74 4.77
CA LEU A 55 17.01 10.50 5.38
C LEU A 55 18.13 10.74 6.41
N ASP A 56 18.95 11.77 6.20
CA ASP A 56 20.04 12.11 7.10
C ASP A 56 19.57 12.59 8.49
N GLN A 57 18.29 12.99 8.60
CA GLN A 57 17.65 13.38 9.85
C GLN A 57 17.05 12.18 10.61
N ILE A 58 17.00 10.99 10.00
CA ILE A 58 16.35 9.80 10.54
C ILE A 58 17.35 8.94 11.32
N SER A 59 16.95 8.47 12.50
CA SER A 59 17.76 7.60 13.38
C SER A 59 17.45 6.12 13.21
N ARG A 60 16.18 5.76 12.98
CA ARG A 60 15.72 4.38 12.79
C ARG A 60 14.41 4.33 12.03
N ILE A 61 14.13 3.18 11.44
CA ILE A 61 12.91 2.95 10.65
C ILE A 61 12.28 1.64 11.12
N SER A 62 10.94 1.64 11.25
CA SER A 62 10.23 0.41 11.61
C SER A 62 10.19 -0.55 10.43
N LYS A 63 10.18 -1.85 10.72
CA LYS A 63 9.97 -2.88 9.70
C LYS A 63 8.53 -2.89 9.24
N PHE A 64 8.32 -3.23 7.99
CA PHE A 64 7.02 -3.60 7.46
C PHE A 64 6.47 -4.84 8.18
N ARG A 65 5.19 -4.88 8.52
CA ARG A 65 4.53 -5.86 9.41
C ARG A 65 5.02 -5.80 10.86
N SER A 66 5.44 -4.62 11.32
CA SER A 66 5.80 -4.39 12.72
C SER A 66 4.58 -4.32 13.64
N SER A 67 4.81 -4.16 14.94
CA SER A 67 3.81 -3.75 15.94
C SER A 67 3.97 -2.28 16.35
N GLU A 68 4.60 -1.47 15.51
CA GLU A 68 4.77 -0.05 15.78
C GLU A 68 3.54 0.77 15.39
N GLY A 69 3.25 1.79 16.18
CA GLY A 69 2.13 2.68 15.97
C GLY A 69 0.78 2.00 16.23
N HIS A 70 0.04 1.71 15.18
CA HIS A 70 -1.29 1.11 15.25
C HIS A 70 -1.49 0.08 14.13
N ASP A 71 -2.55 -0.71 14.26
CA ASP A 71 -2.97 -1.64 13.21
C ASP A 71 -3.28 -0.87 11.92
N TYR A 72 -2.50 -1.14 10.89
CA TYR A 72 -2.66 -0.60 9.54
C TYR A 72 -2.41 -1.73 8.56
N HIS A 73 -3.47 -2.34 8.09
CA HIS A 73 -3.43 -3.56 7.30
C HIS A 73 -4.16 -3.42 5.97
N ASP A 74 -4.04 -4.43 5.13
CA ASP A 74 -4.69 -4.53 3.83
C ASP A 74 -5.86 -5.54 3.84
N ASP A 75 -6.36 -5.89 2.65
CA ASP A 75 -7.47 -6.84 2.49
C ASP A 75 -7.05 -8.33 2.76
N PHE A 76 -5.76 -8.59 2.96
CA PHE A 76 -5.21 -9.95 3.05
C PHE A 76 -4.63 -10.30 4.42
N GLU A 77 -4.24 -9.31 5.19
CA GLU A 77 -3.57 -9.48 6.48
C GLU A 77 -4.23 -8.58 7.53
N GLN A 78 -4.18 -8.94 8.80
CA GLN A 78 -4.82 -8.18 9.88
C GLN A 78 -3.91 -8.07 11.09
N CYS A 79 -4.16 -7.07 11.92
CA CYS A 79 -3.47 -6.83 13.19
C CYS A 79 -1.94 -6.77 13.05
N ARG A 80 -1.47 -5.88 12.19
CA ARG A 80 -0.06 -5.55 11.96
C ARG A 80 0.08 -4.18 11.33
N SER A 81 1.22 -3.53 11.52
CA SER A 81 1.52 -2.28 10.84
C SER A 81 2.21 -2.56 9.50
N MET A 82 1.51 -2.35 8.40
CA MET A 82 2.01 -2.54 7.04
C MET A 82 2.44 -1.21 6.42
N LYS A 83 3.07 -0.37 7.22
CA LYS A 83 3.74 0.87 6.85
C LYS A 83 5.09 0.96 7.57
N HIS A 84 5.93 1.88 7.14
CA HIS A 84 7.20 2.18 7.79
C HIS A 84 7.10 3.49 8.56
N TYR A 85 7.48 3.49 9.83
CA TYR A 85 7.66 4.67 10.65
C TYR A 85 9.12 5.12 10.59
N PHE A 86 9.33 6.39 10.34
CA PHE A 86 10.64 7.03 10.25
C PHE A 86 10.81 7.90 11.48
N GLN A 87 11.64 7.44 12.42
CA GLN A 87 11.90 8.21 13.62
C GLN A 87 13.07 9.17 13.40
N PRO A 88 12.86 10.49 13.54
CA PRO A 88 13.94 11.45 13.48
C PRO A 88 14.94 11.29 14.62
N LYS A 89 16.13 11.82 14.44
CA LYS A 89 17.13 11.95 15.50
C LYS A 89 16.61 12.90 16.58
N SER A 90 16.95 12.64 17.83
CA SER A 90 16.57 13.51 18.97
C SER A 90 17.22 14.90 18.92
N SER A 91 18.29 15.05 18.15
CA SER A 91 19.06 16.29 18.02
C SER A 91 18.53 17.23 16.95
N VAL A 92 17.48 16.86 16.20
CA VAL A 92 16.93 17.68 15.11
C VAL A 92 15.57 18.25 15.44
N ASP A 93 15.23 19.37 14.85
CA ASP A 93 13.87 19.89 14.87
C ASP A 93 13.01 19.09 13.90
N TRP A 94 12.11 18.27 14.44
CA TRP A 94 11.23 17.41 13.66
C TRP A 94 10.30 18.21 12.74
N SER A 95 9.85 19.40 13.18
CA SER A 95 8.97 20.26 12.39
C SER A 95 9.65 20.90 11.17
N GLY A 96 10.98 20.90 11.15
CA GLY A 96 11.78 21.38 10.03
C GLY A 96 12.09 20.34 8.96
N ILE A 97 11.84 19.04 9.22
CA ILE A 97 12.16 17.94 8.29
C ILE A 97 11.24 18.01 7.07
N LYS A 98 11.82 18.11 5.88
CA LYS A 98 11.08 18.22 4.62
C LYS A 98 10.53 16.86 4.18
N LEU A 99 9.30 16.92 3.67
CA LEU A 99 8.61 15.81 3.03
C LEU A 99 8.33 16.17 1.57
N VAL A 100 8.69 15.27 0.66
CA VAL A 100 8.56 15.49 -0.79
C VAL A 100 7.82 14.34 -1.45
N ALA A 101 7.29 14.59 -2.65
CA ALA A 101 6.68 13.53 -3.46
C ALA A 101 7.76 12.52 -3.91
N PRO A 102 7.65 11.22 -3.56
CA PRO A 102 8.64 10.22 -3.95
C PRO A 102 8.57 9.85 -5.43
N VAL A 103 7.48 10.23 -6.10
CA VAL A 103 7.20 9.95 -7.51
C VAL A 103 6.46 11.11 -8.16
N SER A 104 6.58 11.23 -9.47
CA SER A 104 5.63 12.02 -10.26
C SER A 104 4.29 11.30 -10.31
N GLY A 105 3.19 12.01 -10.04
CA GLY A 105 1.87 11.41 -9.96
C GLY A 105 0.74 12.41 -9.76
N THR A 106 -0.41 11.92 -9.37
CA THR A 106 -1.60 12.72 -9.08
C THR A 106 -2.05 12.47 -7.64
N VAL A 107 -2.41 13.53 -6.94
CA VAL A 107 -3.04 13.41 -5.62
C VAL A 107 -4.38 12.72 -5.78
N SER A 108 -4.46 11.46 -5.35
CA SER A 108 -5.67 10.66 -5.49
C SER A 108 -6.60 10.76 -4.28
N ARG A 109 -6.04 11.11 -3.11
CA ARG A 109 -6.79 11.20 -1.85
C ARG A 109 -6.06 12.09 -0.85
N MET A 110 -6.83 12.79 -0.01
CA MET A 110 -6.30 13.59 1.09
C MET A 110 -7.21 13.48 2.30
N PHE A 111 -6.63 13.54 3.49
CA PHE A 111 -7.36 13.62 4.74
C PHE A 111 -6.66 14.56 5.71
N GLU A 112 -7.43 15.39 6.39
CA GLU A 112 -6.98 16.04 7.61
C GLU A 112 -7.06 15.05 8.76
N GLU A 113 -5.95 14.85 9.43
CA GLU A 113 -5.82 13.97 10.58
C GLU A 113 -5.65 14.79 11.85
N TRP A 114 -5.70 14.14 13.02
CA TRP A 114 -5.41 14.79 14.29
C TRP A 114 -3.98 15.38 14.34
N ALA A 115 -3.11 14.90 13.48
CA ALA A 115 -1.71 15.25 13.38
C ALA A 115 -1.32 15.55 11.93
N GLY A 116 -1.79 16.68 11.38
CA GLY A 116 -1.47 17.14 10.03
C GLY A 116 -2.29 16.46 8.94
N THR A 117 -1.81 16.54 7.71
CA THR A 117 -2.51 16.06 6.51
C THR A 117 -1.91 14.74 6.04
N GLN A 118 -2.75 13.76 5.69
CA GLN A 118 -2.39 12.58 4.91
C GLN A 118 -2.57 12.89 3.43
N VAL A 119 -1.57 12.55 2.61
CA VAL A 119 -1.61 12.70 1.16
C VAL A 119 -1.36 11.35 0.49
N GLN A 120 -2.27 10.93 -0.38
CA GLN A 120 -2.11 9.74 -1.23
C GLN A 120 -1.80 10.17 -2.66
N ILE A 121 -0.69 9.67 -3.20
CA ILE A 121 -0.21 9.97 -4.56
C ILE A 121 -0.32 8.71 -5.40
N GLN A 122 -1.08 8.77 -6.49
CA GLN A 122 -1.11 7.72 -7.51
C GLN A 122 0.07 7.91 -8.45
N SER A 123 0.91 6.90 -8.60
CA SER A 123 2.07 6.97 -9.48
C SER A 123 1.68 7.14 -10.94
N LYS A 124 2.28 8.12 -11.62
CA LYS A 124 2.10 8.29 -13.09
C LYS A 124 2.70 7.12 -13.88
N LYS A 125 3.84 6.59 -13.40
CA LYS A 125 4.55 5.50 -14.10
C LYS A 125 3.88 4.14 -13.92
N TYR A 126 3.34 3.88 -12.72
CA TYR A 126 2.64 2.65 -12.37
C TYR A 126 1.31 2.99 -11.69
N PRO A 127 0.23 3.22 -12.46
CA PRO A 127 -1.04 3.74 -11.93
C PRO A 127 -1.75 2.84 -10.91
N SER A 128 -1.36 1.57 -10.78
CA SER A 128 -1.82 0.67 -9.73
C SER A 128 -1.09 0.85 -8.40
N ILE A 129 0.01 1.65 -8.35
CA ILE A 129 0.82 1.87 -7.15
C ILE A 129 0.54 3.26 -6.58
N PHE A 130 0.32 3.31 -5.27
CA PHE A 130 -0.02 4.50 -4.51
C PHE A 130 0.94 4.69 -3.35
N PHE A 131 1.32 5.94 -3.07
CA PHE A 131 2.14 6.33 -1.93
C PHE A 131 1.30 7.13 -0.96
N ILE A 132 1.20 6.68 0.27
CA ILE A 132 0.44 7.33 1.34
C ILE A 132 1.45 7.88 2.34
N ILE A 133 1.53 9.20 2.42
CA ILE A 133 2.42 9.92 3.34
C ILE A 133 1.55 10.56 4.38
N PHE A 134 1.87 10.34 5.64
CA PHE A 134 1.08 10.79 6.78
C PHE A 134 1.75 11.98 7.46
N HIS A 135 0.97 12.74 8.23
CA HIS A 135 1.45 13.74 9.18
C HIS A 135 2.24 14.89 8.57
N ILE A 136 1.73 15.43 7.45
CA ILE A 136 2.35 16.54 6.73
C ILE A 136 1.77 17.89 7.21
N HIS A 137 2.64 18.83 7.53
CA HIS A 137 2.31 20.24 7.54
C HIS A 137 2.54 20.79 6.13
N LEU A 138 1.47 20.96 5.34
CA LEU A 138 1.57 21.34 3.93
C LEU A 138 2.23 22.72 3.73
N ALA A 139 3.20 22.80 2.84
CA ALA A 139 3.88 24.07 2.49
C ALA A 139 3.00 25.01 1.65
N ALA A 140 2.05 24.45 0.90
CA ALA A 140 1.10 25.18 0.06
C ALA A 140 -0.22 24.39 -0.02
N PRO A 141 -1.35 25.05 -0.34
CA PRO A 141 -2.61 24.37 -0.58
C PRO A 141 -2.47 23.28 -1.65
N LEU A 142 -2.95 22.09 -1.34
CA LEU A 142 -2.95 20.91 -2.22
C LEU A 142 -4.38 20.35 -2.29
N ARG A 143 -4.76 19.77 -3.43
CA ARG A 143 -6.11 19.23 -3.66
C ARG A 143 -6.04 17.89 -4.38
N VAL A 144 -7.05 17.08 -4.18
CA VAL A 144 -7.26 15.87 -5.00
C VAL A 144 -7.37 16.28 -6.47
N GLY A 145 -6.65 15.59 -7.34
CA GLY A 145 -6.51 15.89 -8.76
C GLY A 145 -5.25 16.70 -9.12
N ASP A 146 -4.59 17.33 -8.16
CA ASP A 146 -3.35 18.06 -8.43
C ASP A 146 -2.24 17.11 -8.89
N THR A 147 -1.45 17.56 -9.86
CA THR A 147 -0.29 16.83 -10.36
C THR A 147 0.95 17.22 -9.58
N LEU A 148 1.71 16.21 -9.16
CA LEU A 148 2.98 16.36 -8.47
C LEU A 148 4.13 15.86 -9.34
N THR A 149 5.27 16.53 -9.19
CA THR A 149 6.54 16.08 -9.77
C THR A 149 7.37 15.38 -8.70
N GLU A 150 8.08 14.32 -9.05
CA GLU A 150 9.05 13.67 -8.17
C GLU A 150 10.03 14.70 -7.56
N GLY A 151 10.23 14.63 -6.24
CA GLY A 151 11.04 15.59 -5.48
C GLY A 151 10.33 16.91 -5.13
N GLN A 152 9.09 17.13 -5.59
CA GLN A 152 8.32 18.33 -5.24
C GLN A 152 8.06 18.38 -3.74
N LEU A 153 8.36 19.52 -3.12
CA LEU A 153 8.07 19.76 -1.70
C LEU A 153 6.56 19.67 -1.44
N LEU A 154 6.16 18.77 -0.56
CA LEU A 154 4.80 18.68 -0.03
C LEU A 154 4.65 19.57 1.20
N GLY A 155 5.65 19.57 2.07
CA GLY A 155 5.65 20.31 3.31
C GLY A 155 6.74 19.85 4.26
N THR A 156 6.48 19.99 5.55
CA THR A 156 7.36 19.50 6.60
C THR A 156 6.61 18.50 7.50
N HIS A 157 7.36 17.77 8.29
CA HIS A 157 6.80 16.97 9.37
C HIS A 157 6.12 17.87 10.42
N ILE A 158 5.07 17.38 11.08
CA ILE A 158 4.28 18.17 12.05
C ILE A 158 4.96 18.39 13.41
N GLY A 159 6.14 17.83 13.66
CA GLY A 159 6.85 17.92 14.93
C GLY A 159 6.81 16.62 15.75
N THR A 160 7.01 16.73 17.07
CA THR A 160 7.26 15.58 17.95
C THR A 160 6.01 14.82 18.39
N GLN A 161 4.82 15.17 17.90
CA GLN A 161 3.56 14.51 18.29
C GLN A 161 3.47 13.06 17.79
N THR A 162 4.10 12.78 16.65
CA THR A 162 4.18 11.44 16.04
C THR A 162 5.43 11.32 15.19
N MET A 163 5.76 10.12 14.74
CA MET A 163 6.78 9.88 13.72
C MET A 163 6.21 10.16 12.32
N SER A 164 7.07 10.39 11.34
CA SER A 164 6.65 10.34 9.94
C SER A 164 6.45 8.90 9.52
N ASP A 165 5.45 8.63 8.71
CA ASP A 165 5.20 7.28 8.21
C ASP A 165 4.75 7.25 6.74
N MET A 166 5.08 6.14 6.10
CA MET A 166 4.85 5.89 4.69
C MET A 166 4.25 4.49 4.50
N ALA A 167 3.15 4.43 3.75
CA ALA A 167 2.63 3.18 3.23
C ALA A 167 2.66 3.17 1.70
N VAL A 168 2.83 1.99 1.11
CA VAL A 168 2.72 1.79 -0.33
C VAL A 168 1.61 0.79 -0.59
N GLY A 169 0.60 1.24 -1.33
CA GLY A 169 -0.54 0.43 -1.72
C GLY A 169 -0.48 0.01 -3.18
N VAL A 170 -0.96 -1.18 -3.46
CA VAL A 170 -1.15 -1.71 -4.82
C VAL A 170 -2.62 -2.08 -5.00
N SER A 171 -3.27 -1.47 -5.99
CA SER A 171 -4.63 -1.81 -6.36
C SER A 171 -4.63 -2.95 -7.38
N THR A 172 -5.30 -4.06 -7.05
CA THR A 172 -5.45 -5.23 -7.92
C THR A 172 -6.90 -5.72 -7.89
N ASP A 173 -7.55 -5.93 -9.03
CA ASP A 173 -8.86 -6.59 -9.17
C ASP A 173 -9.87 -6.30 -8.03
N ASN A 174 -10.08 -5.02 -7.70
CA ASN A 174 -10.93 -4.53 -6.61
C ASN A 174 -10.43 -4.86 -5.19
N LYS A 175 -9.17 -5.24 -5.02
CA LYS A 175 -8.53 -5.44 -3.73
C LYS A 175 -7.38 -4.46 -3.53
N TRP A 176 -7.12 -4.15 -2.26
CA TRP A 176 -6.03 -3.31 -1.83
C TRP A 176 -4.97 -4.15 -1.12
N LYS A 177 -3.74 -4.14 -1.63
CA LYS A 177 -2.60 -4.80 -1.01
C LYS A 177 -1.57 -3.77 -0.59
N LEU A 178 -1.00 -3.92 0.60
CA LEU A 178 0.14 -3.12 1.04
C LEU A 178 1.44 -3.88 0.80
N VAL A 179 2.45 -3.13 0.40
CA VAL A 179 3.81 -3.64 0.16
C VAL A 179 4.82 -2.76 0.87
N SER A 180 6.01 -3.28 1.13
CA SER A 180 7.07 -2.49 1.74
C SER A 180 7.52 -1.36 0.80
N TYR A 181 7.76 -0.17 1.35
CA TYR A 181 8.41 0.92 0.63
C TYR A 181 9.77 0.49 0.05
N PHE A 182 10.48 -0.38 0.77
CA PHE A 182 11.77 -0.90 0.35
C PHE A 182 11.69 -1.84 -0.86
N ASP A 183 10.54 -2.46 -1.12
CA ASP A 183 10.34 -3.32 -2.30
C ASP A 183 10.21 -2.52 -3.61
N VAL A 184 9.98 -1.22 -3.53
CA VAL A 184 9.79 -0.35 -4.71
C VAL A 184 10.92 0.66 -4.91
N LEU A 185 11.85 0.79 -3.96
CA LEU A 185 13.03 1.66 -4.13
C LEU A 185 13.89 1.18 -5.30
N SER A 186 14.44 2.12 -6.08
CA SER A 186 15.51 1.80 -7.02
C SER A 186 16.76 1.30 -6.28
N ASP A 187 17.63 0.57 -6.97
CA ASP A 187 18.85 0.09 -6.35
C ASP A 187 19.78 1.24 -5.94
N SER A 188 19.80 2.32 -6.74
CA SER A 188 20.56 3.53 -6.42
C SER A 188 20.07 4.23 -5.16
N LEU A 189 18.74 4.30 -4.96
CA LEU A 189 18.19 4.87 -3.74
C LEU A 189 18.41 3.94 -2.54
N PHE A 190 18.22 2.64 -2.71
CA PHE A 190 18.48 1.65 -1.66
C PHE A 190 19.95 1.65 -1.19
N GLN A 191 20.90 1.94 -2.08
CA GLN A 191 22.30 2.08 -1.72
C GLN A 191 22.55 3.12 -0.63
N ARG A 192 21.75 4.19 -0.55
CA ARG A 192 21.82 5.18 0.54
C ARG A 192 21.51 4.56 1.91
N TYR A 193 20.58 3.62 1.97
CA TYR A 193 20.28 2.86 3.19
C TYR A 193 21.39 1.86 3.53
N GLN A 194 22.01 1.27 2.50
CA GLN A 194 23.15 0.37 2.70
C GLN A 194 24.34 1.11 3.32
N THR A 195 24.62 2.35 2.91
CA THR A 195 25.68 3.16 3.55
C THR A 195 25.36 3.50 5.00
N ARG A 196 24.11 3.35 5.41
CA ARG A 196 23.63 3.56 6.79
C ARG A 196 23.36 2.27 7.56
N GLY A 197 23.88 1.13 7.05
CA GLY A 197 23.89 -0.14 7.77
C GLY A 197 22.75 -1.10 7.48
N VAL A 198 21.85 -0.80 6.54
CA VAL A 198 20.84 -1.74 6.06
C VAL A 198 21.45 -2.65 5.02
N ALA A 199 21.68 -3.93 5.33
CA ALA A 199 22.42 -4.83 4.42
C ALA A 199 21.54 -5.27 3.23
N ALA A 200 20.26 -5.60 3.47
CA ALA A 200 19.34 -6.07 2.45
C ALA A 200 17.93 -5.45 2.63
N ARG A 201 17.13 -5.41 1.57
CA ARG A 201 15.72 -4.94 1.63
C ARG A 201 14.90 -5.77 2.60
N SER A 202 15.18 -7.08 2.67
CA SER A 202 14.55 -8.01 3.60
C SER A 202 14.75 -7.66 5.08
N ASP A 203 15.82 -6.92 5.44
CA ASP A 203 16.04 -6.47 6.82
C ASP A 203 14.95 -5.49 7.28
N MET A 204 14.31 -4.80 6.32
CA MET A 204 13.23 -3.84 6.55
C MET A 204 11.84 -4.49 6.60
N ILE A 205 11.75 -5.81 6.50
CA ILE A 205 10.48 -6.54 6.35
C ILE A 205 10.42 -7.70 7.35
N VAL A 206 9.38 -7.74 8.15
CA VAL A 206 8.97 -8.97 8.82
C VAL A 206 8.19 -9.78 7.79
N THR A 207 8.61 -11.02 7.50
CA THR A 207 7.85 -11.85 6.56
C THR A 207 6.47 -12.17 7.12
N LYS A 208 5.53 -12.50 6.23
CA LYS A 208 4.17 -12.88 6.65
C LYS A 208 4.20 -14.08 7.60
N GLU A 209 5.00 -15.09 7.25
CA GLU A 209 5.15 -16.32 8.03
C GLU A 209 5.72 -16.04 9.43
N ALA A 210 6.74 -15.18 9.53
CA ALA A 210 7.32 -14.80 10.81
C ALA A 210 6.30 -14.04 11.69
N ARG A 211 5.53 -13.10 11.10
CA ARG A 211 4.51 -12.35 11.83
C ARG A 211 3.30 -13.23 12.20
N ASP A 212 2.93 -14.19 11.37
CA ASP A 212 1.86 -15.15 11.68
C ASP A 212 2.27 -16.09 12.84
N ALA A 213 3.57 -16.42 12.94
CA ALA A 213 4.11 -17.21 14.06
C ALA A 213 4.20 -16.38 15.37
N ASP A 214 4.43 -15.06 15.26
CA ASP A 214 4.45 -14.11 16.39
C ASP A 214 3.19 -13.23 16.32
N THR A 215 2.01 -13.86 16.47
CA THR A 215 0.70 -13.24 16.28
C THR A 215 0.47 -12.09 17.27
N LEU A 216 0.15 -10.91 16.73
CA LEU A 216 -0.27 -9.76 17.51
C LEU A 216 -1.76 -9.85 17.87
N LYS A 217 -2.15 -9.14 18.92
CA LYS A 217 -3.54 -8.94 19.32
C LYS A 217 -3.88 -7.46 19.18
N CYS A 218 -5.02 -7.18 18.58
CA CYS A 218 -5.52 -5.82 18.37
C CYS A 218 -6.89 -5.61 19.04
N ALA A 219 -7.11 -4.38 19.50
CA ALA A 219 -8.41 -3.91 19.93
C ALA A 219 -8.58 -2.44 19.52
N GLY A 220 -9.66 -2.13 18.79
CA GLY A 220 -9.95 -0.77 18.32
C GLY A 220 -8.83 -0.14 17.50
N GLY A 221 -8.11 -0.93 16.68
CA GLY A 221 -7.00 -0.48 15.88
C GLY A 221 -5.66 -0.38 16.63
N SER A 222 -5.61 -0.60 17.93
CA SER A 222 -4.39 -0.54 18.73
C SER A 222 -3.84 -1.94 19.00
N PHE A 223 -2.50 -2.08 19.05
CA PHE A 223 -1.85 -3.30 19.49
C PHE A 223 -1.94 -3.45 21.02
N LEU A 224 -2.26 -4.67 21.48
CA LEU A 224 -2.28 -5.02 22.91
C LEU A 224 -0.91 -5.54 23.41
N GLY A 225 0.10 -5.56 22.54
CA GLY A 225 1.47 -5.97 22.84
C GLY A 225 2.33 -5.90 21.58
N SER A 226 3.64 -5.92 21.73
CA SER A 226 4.60 -5.74 20.63
C SER A 226 5.03 -7.03 19.94
N GLY A 227 4.68 -8.20 20.50
CA GLY A 227 5.25 -9.47 20.05
C GLY A 227 6.73 -9.62 20.46
N ALA A 228 7.39 -10.64 19.95
CA ALA A 228 8.80 -10.94 20.23
C ALA A 228 9.76 -10.43 19.14
N ILE A 229 9.25 -10.11 17.94
CA ILE A 229 10.09 -9.71 16.81
C ILE A 229 10.57 -8.26 16.99
N GLU A 230 11.88 -8.03 16.78
CA GLU A 230 12.45 -6.68 16.77
C GLU A 230 11.84 -5.86 15.61
N ASN A 231 11.21 -4.75 15.95
CA ASN A 231 10.45 -3.92 15.03
C ASN A 231 11.28 -2.86 14.30
N TRP A 232 12.49 -2.54 14.80
CA TRP A 232 13.26 -1.40 14.32
C TRP A 232 14.55 -1.80 13.61
N VAL A 233 14.94 -1.00 12.63
CA VAL A 233 16.27 -1.00 12.04
C VAL A 233 16.90 0.36 12.35
N VAL A 234 18.01 0.35 13.10
CA VAL A 234 18.77 1.55 13.46
C VAL A 234 19.69 1.92 12.30
N LEU A 235 19.66 3.19 11.91
CA LEU A 235 20.53 3.74 10.88
C LEU A 235 21.80 4.32 11.52
N LYS A 236 22.95 3.98 10.93
CA LYS A 236 24.28 4.44 11.37
C LYS A 236 24.60 5.84 10.82
#